data_8c6ac75e99d32d8689c1cbc19f862676
#
_entry.id   8c6ac75e99d32d8689c1cbc19f862676
#
_cell.length_a   1.000
_cell.length_b   1.000
_cell.length_c   1.000
_cell.angle_alpha   90.00
_cell.angle_beta   90.00
_cell.angle_gamma   90.00
#
_symmetry.space_group_name_H-M   'P 1'
#
loop_
_entity.id
_entity.type
_entity.pdbx_description
1 polymer ?
#
loop_
_entity_poly.entity_id
_entity_poly.type
_entity_poly.pdbx_seq_one_letter_code
_entity_poly.pdbx_strand_id
1 'polypeptide(L)'
;TAKRIKRLGESSQEISEIVELISDITEQTNILALNAAIQAASAGEAGRGFTVVAEEVQRLAERSGEATKQIGAIVKTIQTDTHDAVAAMEQSTQGVVEGAKLSDAAGQALSEIERVTRSLADLIDTISKATQAQAEAAGKVATNMQDIQDITNRTTDGTRQTAASVGQLTELAAGLKGSVAGFKLA
;
A
#
# COMPACT_ATOMS: atom_id res chain seq x y z
N THR A 1 25.26 10.43 3.08
CA THR A 1 25.06 11.67 2.30
C THR A 1 24.72 12.83 3.24
N ALA A 2 23.76 12.74 4.19
CA ALA A 2 23.41 13.80 5.15
C ALA A 2 24.61 14.38 5.90
N LYS A 3 25.50 13.53 6.43
CA LYS A 3 26.72 13.98 7.15
C LYS A 3 27.65 14.84 6.27
N ARG A 4 27.71 14.53 4.95
CA ARG A 4 28.54 15.33 4.02
C ARG A 4 27.92 16.70 3.73
N ILE A 5 26.59 16.75 3.57
CA ILE A 5 25.86 18.00 3.32
C ILE A 5 25.96 18.89 4.58
N LYS A 6 25.79 18.33 5.77
CA LYS A 6 25.95 19.09 7.02
C LYS A 6 27.36 19.70 7.13
N ARG A 7 28.41 18.94 6.84
CA ARG A 7 29.76 19.46 6.79
C ARG A 7 29.96 20.57 5.77
N LEU A 8 29.31 20.47 4.60
CA LEU A 8 29.34 21.54 3.60
C LEU A 8 28.70 22.81 4.13
N GLY A 9 27.57 22.70 4.85
CA GLY A 9 26.95 23.84 5.53
C GLY A 9 27.87 24.49 6.56
N GLU A 10 28.52 23.69 7.42
CA GLU A 10 29.47 24.16 8.40
C GLU A 10 30.67 24.87 7.71
N SER A 11 31.25 24.26 6.67
CA SER A 11 32.36 24.89 5.91
C SER A 11 31.93 26.18 5.20
N SER A 12 30.68 26.24 4.68
CA SER A 12 30.17 27.47 4.06
C SER A 12 29.97 28.58 5.07
N GLN A 13 29.64 28.25 6.32
CA GLN A 13 29.58 29.24 7.40
C GLN A 13 30.95 29.80 7.73
N GLU A 14 31.98 28.95 7.84
CA GLU A 14 33.36 29.37 8.05
C GLU A 14 33.87 30.25 6.90
N ILE A 15 33.52 29.88 5.65
CA ILE A 15 33.89 30.72 4.48
C ILE A 15 33.19 32.07 4.55
N SER A 16 31.94 32.15 5.00
CA SER A 16 31.23 33.43 5.17
C SER A 16 31.95 34.36 6.13
N GLU A 17 32.42 33.84 7.26
CA GLU A 17 33.18 34.62 8.25
C GLU A 17 34.53 35.14 7.68
N ILE A 18 35.20 34.30 6.86
CA ILE A 18 36.46 34.71 6.19
C ILE A 18 36.16 35.80 5.15
N VAL A 19 35.06 35.70 4.39
CA VAL A 19 34.64 36.69 3.41
C VAL A 19 34.34 38.03 4.07
N GLU A 20 33.68 38.03 5.21
CA GLU A 20 33.41 39.23 6.01
C GLU A 20 34.70 39.88 6.48
N LEU A 21 35.65 39.08 7.02
CA LEU A 21 36.99 39.57 7.39
C LEU A 21 37.76 40.20 6.21
N ILE A 22 37.68 39.56 5.01
CA ILE A 22 38.34 40.13 3.81
C ILE A 22 37.64 41.43 3.40
N SER A 23 36.33 41.55 3.53
CA SER A 23 35.58 42.79 3.27
C SER A 23 36.11 43.93 4.17
N ASP A 24 36.26 43.66 5.47
CA ASP A 24 36.79 44.63 6.45
C ASP A 24 38.23 45.05 6.12
N ILE A 25 39.08 44.09 5.74
CA ILE A 25 40.46 44.37 5.33
C ILE A 25 40.49 45.24 4.06
N THR A 26 39.65 44.98 3.10
CA THR A 26 39.60 45.78 1.86
C THR A 26 39.10 47.18 2.13
N GLU A 27 38.12 47.38 3.02
CA GLU A 27 37.67 48.70 3.42
C GLU A 27 38.77 49.46 4.19
N GLN A 28 39.44 48.83 5.15
CA GLN A 28 40.56 49.45 5.85
C GLN A 28 41.72 49.80 4.89
N THR A 29 42.01 48.93 3.92
CA THR A 29 43.04 49.18 2.90
C THR A 29 42.66 50.38 2.03
N ASN A 30 41.41 50.52 1.65
CA ASN A 30 40.87 51.64 0.90
C ASN A 30 41.05 52.98 1.68
N ILE A 31 40.70 52.96 2.98
CA ILE A 31 40.86 54.15 3.86
C ILE A 31 42.34 54.51 4.02
N LEU A 32 43.23 53.51 4.19
CA LEU A 32 44.66 53.73 4.29
C LEU A 32 45.27 54.31 3.01
N ALA A 33 44.83 53.79 1.87
CA ALA A 33 45.25 54.27 0.56
C ALA A 33 44.78 55.74 0.32
N LEU A 34 43.54 56.05 0.70
CA LEU A 34 43.03 57.43 0.63
C LEU A 34 43.85 58.40 1.53
N ASN A 35 44.13 57.98 2.75
CA ASN A 35 44.97 58.78 3.67
C ASN A 35 46.38 59.00 3.11
N ALA A 36 47.00 57.96 2.52
CA ALA A 36 48.30 58.07 1.86
C ALA A 36 48.27 59.02 0.66
N ALA A 37 47.21 58.98 -0.14
CA ALA A 37 47.06 59.89 -1.27
C ALA A 37 46.93 61.36 -0.82
N ILE A 38 46.20 61.62 0.28
CA ILE A 38 46.05 62.95 0.87
C ILE A 38 47.41 63.47 1.36
N GLN A 39 48.21 62.65 2.10
CA GLN A 39 49.54 63.04 2.57
C GLN A 39 50.53 63.25 1.44
N ALA A 40 50.48 62.41 0.40
CA ALA A 40 51.29 62.58 -0.79
C ALA A 40 50.97 63.86 -1.55
N ALA A 41 49.71 64.19 -1.70
CA ALA A 41 49.26 65.45 -2.32
C ALA A 41 49.73 66.68 -1.51
N SER A 42 49.71 66.59 -0.18
CA SER A 42 50.19 67.65 0.74
C SER A 42 51.75 67.93 0.61
N ALA A 43 52.46 66.91 0.18
CA ALA A 43 53.93 67.03 -0.06
C ALA A 43 54.31 67.68 -1.41
N GLY A 44 53.36 68.06 -2.22
CA GLY A 44 53.56 68.76 -3.51
C GLY A 44 54.34 67.91 -4.50
N GLU A 45 55.26 68.54 -5.22
CA GLU A 45 56.06 67.85 -6.25
C GLU A 45 56.87 66.64 -5.73
N ALA A 46 57.28 66.63 -4.46
CA ALA A 46 58.04 65.52 -3.86
C ALA A 46 57.09 64.30 -3.61
N GLY A 47 55.78 64.48 -3.53
CA GLY A 47 54.78 63.45 -3.28
C GLY A 47 54.19 62.78 -4.54
N ARG A 48 54.42 63.31 -5.76
CA ARG A 48 53.75 62.85 -6.99
C ARG A 48 53.86 61.35 -7.23
N GLY A 49 55.03 60.75 -7.01
CA GLY A 49 55.20 59.28 -7.18
C GLY A 49 54.41 58.47 -6.18
N PHE A 50 54.28 58.95 -4.94
CA PHE A 50 53.50 58.30 -3.89
C PHE A 50 51.98 58.43 -4.15
N THR A 51 51.51 59.57 -4.71
CA THR A 51 50.11 59.74 -5.07
C THR A 51 49.65 58.66 -6.05
N VAL A 52 50.44 58.39 -7.10
CA VAL A 52 50.11 57.37 -8.11
C VAL A 52 50.02 55.97 -7.48
N VAL A 53 50.95 55.65 -6.57
CA VAL A 53 50.90 54.34 -5.85
C VAL A 53 49.68 54.26 -4.96
N ALA A 54 49.37 55.31 -4.21
CA ALA A 54 48.20 55.32 -3.30
C ALA A 54 46.88 55.19 -4.08
N GLU A 55 46.73 55.90 -5.21
CA GLU A 55 45.55 55.74 -6.09
C GLU A 55 45.44 54.34 -6.67
N GLU A 56 46.53 53.69 -7.05
CA GLU A 56 46.51 52.31 -7.53
C GLU A 56 46.15 51.32 -6.42
N VAL A 57 46.65 51.51 -5.18
CA VAL A 57 46.25 50.71 -4.02
C VAL A 57 44.77 50.88 -3.71
N GLN A 58 44.25 52.12 -3.77
CA GLN A 58 42.85 52.40 -3.57
C GLN A 58 42.00 51.66 -4.60
N ARG A 59 42.34 51.77 -5.90
CA ARG A 59 41.66 51.06 -6.98
C ARG A 59 41.68 49.52 -6.78
N LEU A 60 42.81 48.98 -6.29
CA LEU A 60 42.94 47.56 -6.03
C LEU A 60 42.04 47.13 -4.83
N ALA A 61 41.97 47.96 -3.77
CA ALA A 61 41.06 47.71 -2.62
C ALA A 61 39.61 47.73 -3.07
N GLU A 62 39.16 48.70 -3.87
CA GLU A 62 37.79 48.74 -4.41
C GLU A 62 37.46 47.50 -5.23
N ARG A 63 38.35 47.10 -6.15
CA ARG A 63 38.16 45.84 -6.95
C ARG A 63 38.14 44.60 -6.08
N SER A 64 38.96 44.53 -5.05
CA SER A 64 38.95 43.40 -4.09
C SER A 64 37.65 43.36 -3.29
N GLY A 65 37.14 44.51 -2.85
CA GLY A 65 35.88 44.63 -2.16
C GLY A 65 34.69 44.17 -3.03
N GLU A 66 34.71 44.55 -4.32
CA GLU A 66 33.65 44.06 -5.27
C GLU A 66 33.73 42.54 -5.48
N ALA A 67 34.90 41.98 -5.66
CA ALA A 67 35.09 40.52 -5.75
C ALA A 67 34.65 39.81 -4.47
N THR A 68 34.93 40.36 -3.30
CA THR A 68 34.52 39.82 -1.99
C THR A 68 32.98 39.78 -1.86
N LYS A 69 32.29 40.85 -2.29
CA LYS A 69 30.81 40.88 -2.34
C LYS A 69 30.22 39.75 -3.23
N GLN A 70 30.86 39.53 -4.39
CA GLN A 70 30.42 38.44 -5.32
C GLN A 70 30.61 37.07 -4.66
N ILE A 71 31.76 36.84 -3.98
CA ILE A 71 32.00 35.59 -3.26
C ILE A 71 30.99 35.42 -2.13
N GLY A 72 30.67 36.47 -1.38
CA GLY A 72 29.63 36.46 -0.33
C GLY A 72 28.26 36.03 -0.86
N ALA A 73 27.87 36.54 -2.03
CA ALA A 73 26.63 36.12 -2.68
C ALA A 73 26.61 34.62 -3.06
N ILE A 74 27.74 34.12 -3.58
CA ILE A 74 27.88 32.68 -3.91
C ILE A 74 27.79 31.83 -2.64
N VAL A 75 28.49 32.21 -1.58
CA VAL A 75 28.46 31.48 -0.30
C VAL A 75 27.06 31.42 0.27
N LYS A 76 26.32 32.51 0.23
CA LYS A 76 24.93 32.56 0.66
C LYS A 76 24.04 31.61 -0.15
N THR A 77 24.22 31.51 -1.45
CA THR A 77 23.52 30.54 -2.29
C THR A 77 23.85 29.11 -1.88
N ILE A 78 25.16 28.80 -1.64
CA ILE A 78 25.57 27.47 -1.19
C ILE A 78 24.94 27.12 0.17
N GLN A 79 24.82 28.07 1.09
CA GLN A 79 24.16 27.86 2.39
C GLN A 79 22.68 27.53 2.19
N THR A 80 21.97 28.25 1.34
CA THR A 80 20.57 28.00 1.01
C THR A 80 20.38 26.62 0.39
N ASP A 81 21.14 26.30 -0.66
CA ASP A 81 21.07 25.00 -1.35
C ASP A 81 21.39 23.83 -0.41
N THR A 82 22.34 24.03 0.52
CA THR A 82 22.68 23.03 1.53
C THR A 82 21.54 22.79 2.51
N HIS A 83 20.87 23.85 2.94
CA HIS A 83 19.69 23.77 3.81
C HIS A 83 18.55 23.01 3.14
N ASP A 84 18.24 23.37 1.90
CA ASP A 84 17.21 22.72 1.11
C ASP A 84 17.50 21.24 0.85
N ALA A 85 18.77 20.92 0.59
CA ALA A 85 19.21 19.53 0.43
C ALA A 85 19.04 18.69 1.70
N VAL A 86 19.29 19.29 2.90
CA VAL A 86 19.02 18.62 4.19
C VAL A 86 17.52 18.34 4.34
N ALA A 87 16.66 19.33 4.12
CA ALA A 87 15.22 19.18 4.22
C ALA A 87 14.66 18.11 3.27
N ALA A 88 15.13 18.11 2.02
CA ALA A 88 14.73 17.08 1.03
C ALA A 88 15.17 15.66 1.46
N MET A 89 16.34 15.53 2.09
CA MET A 89 16.79 14.24 2.62
C MET A 89 15.96 13.75 3.80
N GLU A 90 15.57 14.63 4.71
CA GLU A 90 14.70 14.29 5.83
C GLU A 90 13.34 13.79 5.31
N GLN A 91 12.76 14.49 4.35
CA GLN A 91 11.51 14.07 3.70
C GLN A 91 11.65 12.71 3.00
N SER A 92 12.75 12.48 2.28
CA SER A 92 13.03 11.18 1.65
C SER A 92 13.13 10.06 2.68
N THR A 93 13.80 10.31 3.81
CA THR A 93 13.95 9.32 4.88
C THR A 93 12.60 8.97 5.48
N GLN A 94 11.75 9.97 5.73
CA GLN A 94 10.38 9.77 6.20
C GLN A 94 9.56 8.93 5.21
N GLY A 95 9.64 9.23 3.90
CA GLY A 95 8.98 8.47 2.86
C GLY A 95 9.41 7.00 2.80
N VAL A 96 10.70 6.70 3.03
CA VAL A 96 11.20 5.32 3.11
C VAL A 96 10.62 4.59 4.32
N VAL A 97 10.54 5.24 5.48
CA VAL A 97 9.95 4.65 6.70
C VAL A 97 8.45 4.34 6.50
N GLU A 98 7.71 5.26 5.88
CA GLU A 98 6.29 5.04 5.55
C GLU A 98 6.11 3.92 4.52
N GLY A 99 6.95 3.89 3.48
CA GLY A 99 6.97 2.81 2.50
C GLY A 99 7.25 1.44 3.10
N ALA A 100 8.17 1.35 4.07
CA ALA A 100 8.44 0.13 4.80
C ALA A 100 7.22 -0.35 5.62
N LYS A 101 6.53 0.55 6.32
CA LYS A 101 5.30 0.23 7.06
C LYS A 101 4.18 -0.26 6.13
N LEU A 102 4.01 0.39 4.98
CA LEU A 102 3.01 -0.02 3.99
C LEU A 102 3.31 -1.40 3.41
N SER A 103 4.60 -1.70 3.18
CA SER A 103 5.04 -3.01 2.70
C SER A 103 4.77 -4.11 3.73
N ASP A 104 5.00 -3.84 5.02
CA ASP A 104 4.69 -4.79 6.10
C ASP A 104 3.17 -5.05 6.18
N ALA A 105 2.35 -4.01 6.14
CA ALA A 105 0.89 -4.14 6.13
C ALA A 105 0.39 -4.94 4.91
N ALA A 106 0.96 -4.74 3.73
CA ALA A 106 0.66 -5.53 2.54
C ALA A 106 1.04 -7.01 2.73
N GLY A 107 2.19 -7.29 3.33
CA GLY A 107 2.62 -8.64 3.68
C GLY A 107 1.64 -9.35 4.63
N GLN A 108 1.16 -8.66 5.66
CA GLN A 108 0.15 -9.18 6.59
C GLN A 108 -1.18 -9.48 5.88
N ALA A 109 -1.66 -8.58 5.00
CA ALA A 109 -2.87 -8.80 4.22
C ALA A 109 -2.76 -10.01 3.28
N LEU A 110 -1.61 -10.20 2.63
CA LEU A 110 -1.36 -11.38 1.78
C LEU A 110 -1.35 -12.68 2.59
N SER A 111 -0.79 -12.67 3.80
CA SER A 111 -0.81 -13.83 4.71
C SER A 111 -2.24 -14.19 5.13
N GLU A 112 -3.08 -13.20 5.39
CA GLU A 112 -4.50 -13.43 5.71
C GLU A 112 -5.28 -13.98 4.49
N ILE A 113 -5.02 -13.49 3.28
CA ILE A 113 -5.59 -14.03 2.04
C ILE A 113 -5.19 -15.50 1.87
N GLU A 114 -3.92 -15.86 2.11
CA GLU A 114 -3.46 -17.23 2.05
C GLU A 114 -4.20 -18.13 3.03
N ARG A 115 -4.38 -17.67 4.28
CA ARG A 115 -5.13 -18.39 5.31
C ARG A 115 -6.58 -18.63 4.91
N VAL A 116 -7.26 -17.59 4.41
CA VAL A 116 -8.66 -17.69 3.93
C VAL A 116 -8.77 -18.64 2.74
N THR A 117 -7.83 -18.59 1.81
CA THR A 117 -7.79 -19.46 0.62
C THR A 117 -7.64 -20.93 1.01
N ARG A 118 -6.81 -21.26 2.00
CA ARG A 118 -6.69 -22.62 2.54
C ARG A 118 -8.01 -23.10 3.16
N SER A 119 -8.63 -22.26 4.00
CA SER A 119 -9.93 -22.58 4.60
C SER A 119 -11.03 -22.78 3.56
N LEU A 120 -11.01 -22.03 2.45
CA LEU A 120 -11.93 -22.21 1.33
C LEU A 120 -11.72 -23.55 0.62
N ALA A 121 -10.48 -23.97 0.43
CA ALA A 121 -10.16 -25.28 -0.15
C ALA A 121 -10.71 -26.43 0.70
N ASP A 122 -10.53 -26.36 2.02
CA ASP A 122 -11.07 -27.35 2.98
C ASP A 122 -12.61 -27.39 2.96
N LEU A 123 -13.24 -26.22 2.82
CA LEU A 123 -14.70 -26.14 2.72
C LEU A 123 -15.22 -26.77 1.40
N ILE A 124 -14.53 -26.53 0.29
CA ILE A 124 -14.86 -27.13 -1.01
C ILE A 124 -14.74 -28.66 -0.95
N ASP A 125 -13.70 -29.21 -0.31
CA ASP A 125 -13.57 -30.65 -0.10
C ASP A 125 -14.73 -31.22 0.73
N THR A 126 -15.11 -30.51 1.80
CA THR A 126 -16.27 -30.89 2.63
C THR A 126 -17.59 -30.88 1.85
N ILE A 127 -17.82 -29.84 1.04
CA ILE A 127 -19.01 -29.75 0.16
C ILE A 127 -19.01 -30.89 -0.86
N SER A 128 -17.86 -31.20 -1.47
CA SER A 128 -17.72 -32.30 -2.42
C SER A 128 -18.12 -33.64 -1.79
N LYS A 129 -17.63 -33.94 -0.60
CA LYS A 129 -17.98 -35.17 0.15
C LYS A 129 -19.46 -35.21 0.51
N ALA A 130 -20.05 -34.10 0.96
CA ALA A 130 -21.47 -34.00 1.26
C ALA A 130 -22.34 -34.21 0.00
N THR A 131 -21.94 -33.64 -1.12
CA THR A 131 -22.63 -33.83 -2.42
C THR A 131 -22.61 -35.27 -2.87
N GLN A 132 -21.49 -35.97 -2.70
CA GLN A 132 -21.36 -37.40 -3.02
C GLN A 132 -22.32 -38.23 -2.14
N ALA A 133 -22.35 -38.00 -0.83
CA ALA A 133 -23.26 -38.69 0.09
C ALA A 133 -24.74 -38.41 -0.25
N GLN A 134 -25.03 -37.18 -0.66
CA GLN A 134 -26.40 -36.82 -1.09
C GLN A 134 -26.83 -37.54 -2.39
N ALA A 135 -25.90 -37.69 -3.35
CA ALA A 135 -26.14 -38.45 -4.58
C ALA A 135 -26.41 -39.93 -4.27
N GLU A 136 -25.67 -40.55 -3.36
CA GLU A 136 -25.89 -41.91 -2.91
C GLU A 136 -27.26 -42.08 -2.19
N ALA A 137 -27.60 -41.13 -1.33
CA ALA A 137 -28.90 -41.14 -0.67
C ALA A 137 -30.06 -40.99 -1.67
N ALA A 138 -29.93 -40.12 -2.65
CA ALA A 138 -30.90 -39.97 -3.72
C ALA A 138 -31.08 -41.27 -4.54
N GLY A 139 -29.99 -41.97 -4.82
CA GLY A 139 -30.01 -43.30 -5.46
C GLY A 139 -30.82 -44.33 -4.65
N LYS A 140 -30.61 -44.38 -3.32
CA LYS A 140 -31.39 -45.24 -2.42
C LYS A 140 -32.89 -44.90 -2.41
N VAL A 141 -33.22 -43.59 -2.40
CA VAL A 141 -34.62 -43.15 -2.49
C VAL A 141 -35.26 -43.60 -3.79
N ALA A 142 -34.56 -43.50 -4.92
CA ALA A 142 -35.06 -43.99 -6.22
C ALA A 142 -35.33 -45.50 -6.21
N THR A 143 -34.46 -46.31 -5.62
CA THR A 143 -34.66 -47.76 -5.45
C THR A 143 -35.88 -48.05 -4.56
N ASN A 144 -35.99 -47.38 -3.42
CA ASN A 144 -37.15 -47.56 -2.52
C ASN A 144 -38.48 -47.17 -3.21
N MET A 145 -38.47 -46.15 -4.07
CA MET A 145 -39.66 -45.78 -4.84
C MET A 145 -40.08 -46.88 -5.85
N GLN A 146 -39.11 -47.58 -6.41
CA GLN A 146 -39.32 -48.70 -7.29
C GLN A 146 -39.95 -49.89 -6.55
N ASP A 147 -39.46 -50.19 -5.34
CA ASP A 147 -40.02 -51.23 -4.45
C ASP A 147 -41.47 -50.89 -4.04
N ILE A 148 -41.72 -49.61 -3.70
CA ILE A 148 -43.09 -49.11 -3.39
C ILE A 148 -44.02 -49.28 -4.59
N GLN A 149 -43.56 -49.00 -5.79
CA GLN A 149 -44.33 -49.21 -7.00
C GLN A 149 -44.72 -50.70 -7.17
N ASP A 150 -43.81 -51.62 -6.97
CA ASP A 150 -44.04 -53.05 -7.03
C ASP A 150 -45.02 -53.54 -5.95
N ILE A 151 -44.87 -53.07 -4.72
CA ILE A 151 -45.77 -53.38 -3.63
C ILE A 151 -47.19 -52.85 -3.95
N THR A 152 -47.30 -51.65 -4.53
CA THR A 152 -48.55 -51.01 -4.92
C THR A 152 -49.27 -51.83 -5.97
N ASN A 153 -48.55 -52.31 -7.02
CA ASN A 153 -49.07 -53.16 -8.04
C ASN A 153 -49.61 -54.49 -7.49
N ARG A 154 -48.77 -55.16 -6.67
CA ARG A 154 -49.16 -56.41 -6.00
C ARG A 154 -50.40 -56.24 -5.08
N THR A 155 -50.47 -55.13 -4.36
CA THR A 155 -51.59 -54.80 -3.50
C THR A 155 -52.88 -54.61 -4.34
N THR A 156 -52.78 -53.93 -5.48
CA THR A 156 -53.85 -53.70 -6.41
C THR A 156 -54.44 -55.06 -6.98
N ASP A 157 -53.51 -55.95 -7.37
CA ASP A 157 -53.90 -57.28 -7.87
C ASP A 157 -54.48 -58.13 -6.76
N GLY A 158 -53.91 -58.13 -5.54
CA GLY A 158 -54.50 -58.80 -4.37
C GLY A 158 -55.91 -58.28 -4.03
N THR A 159 -56.13 -56.97 -4.13
CA THR A 159 -57.41 -56.36 -3.88
C THR A 159 -58.46 -56.78 -4.94
N ARG A 160 -58.04 -56.83 -6.21
CA ARG A 160 -58.96 -57.37 -7.31
C ARG A 160 -59.35 -58.81 -7.11
N GLN A 161 -58.34 -59.65 -6.71
CA GLN A 161 -58.62 -61.07 -6.43
C GLN A 161 -59.51 -61.23 -5.21
N THR A 162 -59.33 -60.43 -4.16
CA THR A 162 -60.24 -60.44 -3.00
C THR A 162 -61.67 -60.02 -3.38
N ALA A 163 -61.79 -58.98 -4.19
CA ALA A 163 -63.11 -58.54 -4.72
C ALA A 163 -63.81 -59.67 -5.54
N ALA A 164 -63.06 -60.39 -6.38
CA ALA A 164 -63.63 -61.54 -7.13
C ALA A 164 -64.01 -62.67 -6.19
N SER A 165 -63.22 -63.01 -5.15
CA SER A 165 -63.58 -64.04 -4.17
C SER A 165 -64.83 -63.68 -3.33
N VAL A 166 -64.99 -62.40 -2.96
CA VAL A 166 -66.16 -61.89 -2.28
C VAL A 166 -67.41 -61.99 -3.19
N GLY A 167 -67.23 -61.70 -4.48
CA GLY A 167 -68.33 -61.94 -5.50
C GLY A 167 -68.78 -63.38 -5.54
N GLN A 168 -67.86 -64.32 -5.61
CA GLN A 168 -68.12 -65.77 -5.61
C GLN A 168 -68.80 -66.21 -4.32
N LEU A 169 -68.36 -65.74 -3.18
CA LEU A 169 -69.03 -66.01 -1.87
C LEU A 169 -70.44 -65.44 -1.83
N THR A 170 -70.71 -64.32 -2.44
CA THR A 170 -72.03 -63.69 -2.50
C THR A 170 -73.00 -64.57 -3.37
N GLU A 171 -72.50 -65.05 -4.51
CA GLU A 171 -73.24 -65.97 -5.37
C GLU A 171 -73.55 -67.31 -4.66
N LEU A 172 -72.57 -67.89 -3.98
CA LEU A 172 -72.73 -69.11 -3.23
C LEU A 172 -73.75 -68.93 -2.09
N ALA A 173 -73.70 -67.83 -1.36
CA ALA A 173 -74.67 -67.51 -0.31
C ALA A 173 -76.10 -67.35 -0.87
N ALA A 174 -76.20 -66.70 -2.02
CA ALA A 174 -77.52 -66.59 -2.70
C ALA A 174 -78.06 -67.95 -3.18
N GLY A 175 -77.16 -68.82 -3.68
CA GLY A 175 -77.51 -70.19 -4.08
C GLY A 175 -77.97 -71.08 -2.89
N LEU A 176 -77.25 -71.00 -1.78
CA LEU A 176 -77.61 -71.63 -0.52
C LEU A 176 -78.94 -71.16 0.02
N LYS A 177 -79.18 -69.87 0.02
CA LYS A 177 -80.50 -69.29 0.42
C LYS A 177 -81.60 -69.75 -0.43
N GLY A 178 -81.41 -69.88 -1.74
CA GLY A 178 -82.39 -70.45 -2.67
C GLY A 178 -82.70 -71.92 -2.44
N SER A 179 -81.67 -72.72 -2.17
CA SER A 179 -81.76 -74.13 -1.83
C SER A 179 -82.52 -74.41 -0.50
N VAL A 180 -82.26 -73.58 0.50
CA VAL A 180 -82.97 -73.74 1.82
C VAL A 180 -84.40 -73.20 1.76
N ALA A 181 -84.69 -72.22 0.90
CA ALA A 181 -86.09 -71.70 0.72
C ALA A 181 -87.02 -72.72 0.11
N GLY A 182 -86.50 -73.76 -0.56
CA GLY A 182 -87.29 -74.88 -1.11
C GLY A 182 -87.63 -75.97 -0.08
N PHE A 183 -86.97 -75.99 1.07
CA PHE A 183 -87.25 -76.92 2.16
C PHE A 183 -88.37 -76.40 3.04
N LYS A 184 -89.60 -76.72 2.73
CA LYS A 184 -90.75 -76.57 3.64
C LYS A 184 -90.68 -77.71 4.68
N LEU A 185 -90.37 -77.30 5.92
CA LEU A 185 -90.59 -78.21 7.03
C LEU A 185 -92.10 -78.53 7.13
N ALA A 186 -92.44 -79.74 6.95
CA ALA A 186 -93.77 -80.27 7.16
C ALA A 186 -94.10 -80.28 8.64
#